data_e2266eddda87e0bef3c3b88b950595b2
#
_entry.id   e2266eddda87e0bef3c3b88b950595b2
#
_cell.length_a   1.000
_cell.length_b   1.000
_cell.length_c   1.000
_cell.angle_alpha   90.00
_cell.angle_beta   90.00
_cell.angle_gamma   90.00
#
_symmetry.space_group_name_H-M   'P 1'
#
loop_
_entity.id
_entity.type
_entity.pdbx_description
1 polymer ?
#
loop_
_entity_poly.entity_id
_entity_poly.type
_entity_poly.pdbx_seq_one_letter_code
_entity_poly.pdbx_strand_id
1 'polypeptide(L)'
;MPMTNLPPMSAPSDWIMQQAQSWPDGAKILDFASGRGRHCCALDRAFPGRFSFLAIDRDDSALAALKASCPSIKTCQFDLEDATIWSFAEDGFDIVIAANYLHRPRLGDLFGLVRQGGYLAYETFATGNEAFGRPSNPDFLLQDGELAARLPDDFTILDYFHGKIDQPKPAIIQRLSAKRQIGK
;
A
#
# COMPACT_ATOMS: atom_id res chain seq x y z
N MET A 1 12.04 24.87 18.30
CA MET A 1 10.95 23.93 17.99
C MET A 1 11.32 22.61 18.63
N PRO A 2 10.54 22.04 19.56
CA PRO A 2 10.86 20.74 20.11
C PRO A 2 10.75 19.71 18.99
N MET A 3 11.82 18.96 18.75
CA MET A 3 11.80 17.78 17.91
C MET A 3 10.83 16.79 18.56
N THR A 4 9.66 16.61 17.93
CA THR A 4 8.70 15.59 18.35
C THR A 4 9.43 14.26 18.29
N ASN A 5 9.53 13.60 19.44
CA ASN A 5 10.20 12.31 19.61
C ASN A 5 9.28 11.21 19.03
N LEU A 6 9.08 11.26 17.70
CA LEU A 6 8.30 10.24 17.00
C LEU A 6 9.07 8.90 17.07
N PRO A 7 8.39 7.78 17.33
CA PRO A 7 9.04 6.48 17.31
C PRO A 7 9.72 6.24 15.95
N PRO A 8 10.79 5.44 15.89
CA PRO A 8 11.45 5.14 14.63
C PRO A 8 10.44 4.56 13.63
N MET A 9 10.59 4.93 12.35
CA MET A 9 9.76 4.38 11.29
C MET A 9 10.05 2.88 11.14
N SER A 10 9.01 2.06 11.07
CA SER A 10 9.16 0.62 10.82
C SER A 10 9.80 0.37 9.45
N ALA A 11 10.52 -0.75 9.31
CA ALA A 11 11.09 -1.16 8.04
C ALA A 11 9.99 -1.35 6.95
N PRO A 12 10.31 -1.11 5.69
CA PRO A 12 9.41 -1.47 4.58
C PRO A 12 9.21 -2.99 4.53
N SER A 13 8.15 -3.43 3.86
CA SER A 13 7.97 -4.85 3.54
C SER A 13 9.04 -5.29 2.53
N ASP A 14 9.84 -6.30 2.89
CA ASP A 14 10.83 -6.88 1.99
C ASP A 14 10.18 -7.42 0.72
N TRP A 15 8.96 -7.95 0.85
CA TRP A 15 8.19 -8.43 -0.28
C TRP A 15 7.83 -7.30 -1.25
N ILE A 16 7.35 -6.15 -0.77
CA ILE A 16 7.06 -4.98 -1.63
C ILE A 16 8.36 -4.50 -2.31
N MET A 17 9.47 -4.46 -1.58
CA MET A 17 10.77 -4.09 -2.15
C MET A 17 11.22 -5.06 -3.25
N GLN A 18 10.93 -6.35 -3.08
CA GLN A 18 11.20 -7.38 -4.08
C GLN A 18 10.31 -7.22 -5.33
N GLN A 19 9.01 -6.98 -5.16
CA GLN A 19 8.08 -6.73 -6.28
C GLN A 19 8.54 -5.56 -7.14
N ALA A 20 9.04 -4.50 -6.50
CA ALA A 20 9.48 -3.28 -7.17
C ALA A 20 10.65 -3.48 -8.16
N GLN A 21 11.42 -4.55 -8.03
CA GLN A 21 12.51 -4.86 -8.98
C GLN A 21 11.99 -5.10 -10.40
N SER A 22 10.77 -5.63 -10.53
CA SER A 22 10.14 -5.95 -11.81
C SER A 22 9.23 -4.84 -12.37
N TRP A 23 9.00 -3.76 -11.60
CA TRP A 23 8.14 -2.67 -12.06
C TRP A 23 8.82 -1.84 -13.15
N PRO A 24 8.05 -1.26 -14.08
CA PRO A 24 8.63 -0.50 -15.20
C PRO A 24 9.28 0.81 -14.73
N ASP A 25 10.33 1.22 -15.42
CA ASP A 25 10.96 2.52 -15.23
C ASP A 25 9.99 3.65 -15.58
N GLY A 26 10.08 4.77 -14.85
CA GLY A 26 9.19 5.91 -15.00
C GLY A 26 7.80 5.72 -14.37
N ALA A 27 7.53 4.59 -13.70
CA ALA A 27 6.23 4.32 -13.13
C ALA A 27 5.79 5.38 -12.09
N LYS A 28 4.51 5.77 -12.17
CA LYS A 28 3.83 6.60 -11.18
C LYS A 28 3.24 5.69 -10.10
N ILE A 29 3.75 5.78 -8.89
CA ILE A 29 3.40 4.94 -7.75
C ILE A 29 2.51 5.70 -6.79
N LEU A 30 1.41 5.08 -6.38
CA LEU A 30 0.59 5.50 -5.25
C LEU A 30 0.96 4.66 -4.02
N ASP A 31 1.40 5.31 -2.94
CA ASP A 31 1.49 4.71 -1.61
C ASP A 31 0.20 5.06 -0.85
N PHE A 32 -0.73 4.10 -0.82
CA PHE A 32 -2.10 4.26 -0.32
C PHE A 32 -2.16 4.02 1.18
N ALA A 33 -2.71 4.96 1.95
CA ALA A 33 -2.66 4.97 3.41
C ALA A 33 -1.21 4.88 3.91
N SER A 34 -0.38 5.76 3.38
CA SER A 34 1.10 5.68 3.45
C SER A 34 1.66 5.88 4.86
N GLY A 35 0.90 6.51 5.76
CA GLY A 35 1.41 6.97 7.04
C GLY A 35 2.64 7.86 6.83
N ARG A 36 3.74 7.51 7.46
CA ARG A 36 5.03 8.21 7.35
C ARG A 36 5.86 7.80 6.12
N GLY A 37 5.28 7.07 5.18
CA GLY A 37 5.90 6.73 3.89
C GLY A 37 7.01 5.69 3.95
N ARG A 38 6.88 4.66 4.81
CA ARG A 38 7.93 3.63 4.96
C ARG A 38 8.28 2.93 3.64
N HIS A 39 7.30 2.74 2.74
CA HIS A 39 7.51 2.09 1.45
C HIS A 39 8.00 3.08 0.39
N CYS A 40 7.28 4.19 0.16
CA CYS A 40 7.69 5.15 -0.86
C CYS A 40 9.08 5.75 -0.59
N CYS A 41 9.42 6.06 0.68
CA CYS A 41 10.76 6.55 1.03
C CYS A 41 11.85 5.49 0.81
N ALA A 42 11.55 4.22 1.14
CA ALA A 42 12.52 3.14 0.92
C ALA A 42 12.74 2.87 -0.56
N LEU A 43 11.67 2.88 -1.35
CA LEU A 43 11.73 2.70 -2.80
C LEU A 43 12.47 3.85 -3.51
N ASP A 44 12.21 5.11 -3.12
CA ASP A 44 12.90 6.27 -3.67
C ASP A 44 14.41 6.21 -3.44
N ARG A 45 14.84 5.75 -2.24
CA ARG A 45 16.26 5.56 -1.91
C ARG A 45 16.89 4.37 -2.61
N ALA A 46 16.15 3.26 -2.75
CA ALA A 46 16.67 2.03 -3.37
C ALA A 46 16.75 2.14 -4.91
N PHE A 47 15.87 2.94 -5.50
CA PHE A 47 15.75 3.12 -6.95
C PHE A 47 15.71 4.61 -7.31
N PRO A 48 16.79 5.37 -7.08
CA PRO A 48 16.80 6.82 -7.23
C PRO A 48 16.45 7.25 -8.66
N GLY A 49 15.43 8.11 -8.78
CA GLY A 49 14.95 8.63 -10.06
C GLY A 49 14.19 7.65 -10.96
N ARG A 50 14.02 6.40 -10.52
CA ARG A 50 13.32 5.38 -11.31
C ARG A 50 11.81 5.54 -11.30
N PHE A 51 11.24 6.02 -10.18
CA PHE A 51 9.80 6.14 -9.96
C PHE A 51 9.40 7.56 -9.56
N SER A 52 8.13 7.89 -9.76
CA SER A 52 7.51 9.06 -9.17
C SER A 52 6.43 8.62 -8.16
N PHE A 53 6.28 9.37 -7.06
CA PHE A 53 5.43 8.96 -5.95
C PHE A 53 4.37 9.99 -5.61
N LEU A 54 3.17 9.49 -5.29
CA LEU A 54 2.15 10.18 -4.52
C LEU A 54 1.85 9.35 -3.26
N ALA A 55 2.03 9.94 -2.09
CA ALA A 55 1.70 9.33 -0.82
C ALA A 55 0.44 9.97 -0.24
N ILE A 56 -0.54 9.15 0.14
CA ILE A 56 -1.83 9.63 0.65
C ILE A 56 -2.09 9.05 2.02
N ASP A 57 -2.49 9.92 2.94
CA ASP A 57 -2.95 9.54 4.27
C ASP A 57 -3.89 10.61 4.83
N ARG A 58 -4.70 10.27 5.82
CA ARG A 58 -5.52 11.23 6.55
C ARG A 58 -4.73 11.98 7.63
N ASP A 59 -3.63 11.42 8.11
CA ASP A 59 -2.78 12.00 9.15
C ASP A 59 -1.79 12.99 8.57
N ASP A 60 -2.13 14.29 8.67
CA ASP A 60 -1.28 15.38 8.20
C ASP A 60 0.09 15.41 8.89
N SER A 61 0.16 15.02 10.17
CA SER A 61 1.43 14.97 10.89
C SER A 61 2.37 13.86 10.35
N ALA A 62 1.80 12.73 9.96
CA ALA A 62 2.53 11.66 9.30
C ALA A 62 3.06 12.09 7.94
N LEU A 63 2.23 12.76 7.14
CA LEU A 63 2.63 13.30 5.82
C LEU A 63 3.69 14.40 5.94
N ALA A 64 3.59 15.27 6.94
CA ALA A 64 4.62 16.29 7.22
C ALA A 64 5.98 15.65 7.56
N ALA A 65 5.96 14.59 8.39
CA ALA A 65 7.18 13.83 8.72
C ALA A 65 7.76 13.11 7.49
N LEU A 66 6.89 12.57 6.61
CA LEU A 66 7.28 11.98 5.34
C LEU A 66 7.99 13.02 4.47
N LYS A 67 7.36 14.17 4.27
CA LYS A 67 7.90 15.24 3.42
C LYS A 67 9.24 15.79 3.92
N ALA A 68 9.41 15.85 5.24
CA ALA A 68 10.69 16.23 5.85
C ALA A 68 11.80 15.20 5.59
N SER A 69 11.44 13.91 5.56
CA SER A 69 12.39 12.79 5.38
C SER A 69 12.69 12.49 3.90
N CYS A 70 11.73 12.72 3.02
CA CYS A 70 11.77 12.39 1.58
C CYS A 70 11.10 13.52 0.78
N PRO A 71 11.76 14.68 0.57
CA PRO A 71 11.17 15.87 -0.06
C PRO A 71 10.73 15.67 -1.52
N SER A 72 11.29 14.68 -2.21
CA SER A 72 10.95 14.29 -3.59
C SER A 72 9.53 13.73 -3.72
N ILE A 73 8.97 13.17 -2.65
CA ILE A 73 7.68 12.51 -2.65
C ILE A 73 6.55 13.53 -2.54
N LYS A 74 5.61 13.47 -3.48
CA LYS A 74 4.37 14.26 -3.38
C LYS A 74 3.46 13.66 -2.32
N THR A 75 2.83 14.52 -1.51
CA THR A 75 1.90 14.10 -0.46
C THR A 75 0.53 14.72 -0.69
N CYS A 76 -0.51 14.00 -0.33
CA CYS A 76 -1.89 14.48 -0.35
C CYS A 76 -2.60 14.02 0.93
N GLN A 77 -3.12 14.97 1.70
CA GLN A 77 -3.99 14.63 2.83
C GLN A 77 -5.39 14.33 2.32
N PHE A 78 -5.86 13.11 2.60
CA PHE A 78 -7.18 12.67 2.18
C PHE A 78 -7.71 11.57 3.10
N ASP A 79 -8.99 11.64 3.47
CA ASP A 79 -9.66 10.55 4.18
C ASP A 79 -10.19 9.52 3.16
N LEU A 80 -9.50 8.38 3.09
CA LEU A 80 -9.80 7.31 2.14
C LEU A 80 -11.06 6.52 2.49
N GLU A 81 -11.62 6.73 3.69
CA GLU A 81 -12.85 6.09 4.16
C GLU A 81 -14.09 6.96 3.97
N ASP A 82 -13.88 8.24 3.65
CA ASP A 82 -14.97 9.15 3.29
C ASP A 82 -15.64 8.71 1.97
N ALA A 83 -16.95 8.94 1.87
CA ALA A 83 -17.75 8.63 0.69
C ALA A 83 -17.47 9.54 -0.52
N THR A 84 -16.59 10.53 -0.39
CA THR A 84 -16.26 11.47 -1.48
C THR A 84 -15.50 10.79 -2.61
N ILE A 85 -15.62 11.36 -3.81
CA ILE A 85 -14.85 10.91 -4.97
C ILE A 85 -13.36 11.21 -4.73
N TRP A 86 -12.49 10.24 -5.03
CA TRP A 86 -11.05 10.39 -4.91
C TRP A 86 -10.48 11.25 -6.05
N SER A 87 -10.52 12.57 -5.87
CA SER A 87 -10.11 13.55 -6.90
C SER A 87 -8.62 13.49 -7.26
N PHE A 88 -7.79 12.82 -6.47
CA PHE A 88 -6.36 12.61 -6.76
C PHE A 88 -6.11 11.53 -7.83
N ALA A 89 -7.15 10.84 -8.30
CA ALA A 89 -7.06 9.59 -9.07
C ALA A 89 -7.42 9.74 -10.55
N GLU A 90 -7.50 10.96 -11.11
CA GLU A 90 -8.04 11.23 -12.44
C GLU A 90 -7.43 10.35 -13.55
N ASP A 91 -6.11 10.06 -13.50
CA ASP A 91 -5.41 9.28 -14.53
C ASP A 91 -5.04 7.86 -14.07
N GLY A 92 -5.34 7.49 -12.83
CA GLY A 92 -4.86 6.27 -12.19
C GLY A 92 -3.34 6.23 -12.03
N PHE A 93 -2.85 5.07 -11.61
CA PHE A 93 -1.43 4.85 -11.27
C PHE A 93 -0.89 3.60 -11.95
N ASP A 94 0.40 3.62 -12.29
CA ASP A 94 1.10 2.45 -12.79
C ASP A 94 1.20 1.36 -11.72
N ILE A 95 1.44 1.80 -10.49
CA ILE A 95 1.58 0.93 -9.34
C ILE A 95 0.74 1.50 -8.19
N VAL A 96 -0.04 0.65 -7.54
CA VAL A 96 -0.71 0.96 -6.28
C VAL A 96 -0.16 0.04 -5.20
N ILE A 97 0.39 0.63 -4.15
CA ILE A 97 0.83 -0.06 -2.93
C ILE A 97 -0.20 0.20 -1.85
N ALA A 98 -0.72 -0.85 -1.21
CA ALA A 98 -1.54 -0.76 -0.02
C ALA A 98 -1.01 -1.72 1.05
N ALA A 99 -0.55 -1.18 2.18
CA ALA A 99 0.06 -1.97 3.22
C ALA A 99 -0.53 -1.65 4.61
N ASN A 100 -0.91 -2.69 5.35
CA ASN A 100 -1.52 -2.56 6.67
C ASN A 100 -2.80 -1.70 6.68
N TYR A 101 -3.56 -1.74 5.62
CA TYR A 101 -4.83 -1.03 5.44
C TYR A 101 -5.92 -2.00 5.01
N LEU A 102 -7.11 -1.86 5.57
CA LEU A 102 -8.30 -2.60 5.15
C LEU A 102 -9.54 -1.76 5.43
N HIS A 103 -10.23 -1.36 4.38
CA HIS A 103 -11.56 -0.77 4.44
C HIS A 103 -12.41 -1.39 3.33
N ARG A 104 -13.16 -2.43 3.68
CA ARG A 104 -13.91 -3.29 2.74
C ARG A 104 -14.86 -2.54 1.83
N PRO A 105 -15.61 -1.51 2.31
CA PRO A 105 -16.56 -0.79 1.46
C PRO A 105 -15.94 -0.16 0.21
N ARG A 106 -14.63 0.17 0.25
CA ARG A 106 -13.95 0.88 -0.83
C ARG A 106 -12.81 0.09 -1.49
N LEU A 107 -12.76 -1.22 -1.28
CA LEU A 107 -11.74 -2.06 -1.95
C LEU A 107 -11.85 -2.01 -3.47
N GLY A 108 -13.08 -2.00 -4.00
CA GLY A 108 -13.29 -1.86 -5.45
C GLY A 108 -12.74 -0.54 -6.01
N ASP A 109 -12.93 0.56 -5.29
CA ASP A 109 -12.38 1.86 -5.67
C ASP A 109 -10.84 1.83 -5.64
N LEU A 110 -10.25 1.20 -4.61
CA LEU A 110 -8.80 1.04 -4.51
C LEU A 110 -8.24 0.25 -5.71
N PHE A 111 -8.86 -0.85 -6.09
CA PHE A 111 -8.44 -1.60 -7.28
C PHE A 111 -8.61 -0.78 -8.56
N GLY A 112 -9.63 0.06 -8.62
CA GLY A 112 -9.87 0.99 -9.73
C GLY A 112 -8.76 2.03 -9.94
N LEU A 113 -7.94 2.32 -8.91
CA LEU A 113 -6.80 3.24 -9.02
C LEU A 113 -5.65 2.69 -9.86
N VAL A 114 -5.56 1.38 -10.03
CA VAL A 114 -4.57 0.75 -10.90
C VAL A 114 -4.99 0.95 -12.34
N ARG A 115 -4.20 1.65 -13.15
CA ARG A 115 -4.49 1.80 -14.60
C ARG A 115 -4.35 0.48 -15.35
N GLN A 116 -4.92 0.39 -16.54
CA GLN A 116 -4.72 -0.76 -17.42
C GLN A 116 -3.23 -0.98 -17.69
N GLY A 117 -2.78 -2.23 -17.56
CA GLY A 117 -1.37 -2.62 -17.65
C GLY A 117 -0.56 -2.38 -16.37
N GLY A 118 -1.14 -1.69 -15.37
CA GLY A 118 -0.52 -1.40 -14.09
C GLY A 118 -0.53 -2.56 -13.09
N TYR A 119 0.07 -2.36 -11.94
CA TYR A 119 0.27 -3.38 -10.91
C TYR A 119 -0.30 -2.96 -9.57
N LEU A 120 -0.83 -3.93 -8.84
CA LEU A 120 -1.23 -3.84 -7.44
C LEU A 120 -0.23 -4.61 -6.58
N ALA A 121 0.24 -4.02 -5.49
CA ALA A 121 0.96 -4.70 -4.41
C ALA A 121 0.21 -4.45 -3.10
N TYR A 122 -0.52 -5.45 -2.61
CA TYR A 122 -1.36 -5.31 -1.43
C TYR A 122 -0.94 -6.32 -0.36
N GLU A 123 -0.68 -5.84 0.86
CA GLU A 123 -0.31 -6.67 2.01
C GLU A 123 -1.01 -6.14 3.26
N THR A 124 -1.77 -6.99 3.95
CA THR A 124 -2.37 -6.61 5.23
C THR A 124 -2.64 -7.83 6.11
N PHE A 125 -3.04 -7.58 7.35
CA PHE A 125 -3.30 -8.61 8.35
C PHE A 125 -4.51 -9.45 8.01
N ALA A 126 -4.48 -10.72 8.45
CA ALA A 126 -5.55 -11.68 8.25
C ALA A 126 -5.95 -12.35 9.56
N THR A 127 -7.08 -13.04 9.55
CA THR A 127 -7.61 -13.82 10.68
C THR A 127 -6.56 -14.75 11.24
N GLY A 128 -6.43 -14.80 12.54
CA GLY A 128 -5.36 -15.48 13.28
C GLY A 128 -4.27 -14.52 13.78
N ASN A 129 -4.21 -13.28 13.24
CA ASN A 129 -3.25 -12.28 13.71
C ASN A 129 -3.50 -11.82 15.13
N GLU A 130 -4.73 -11.91 15.62
CA GLU A 130 -5.11 -11.58 17.00
C GLU A 130 -4.28 -12.36 18.05
N ALA A 131 -3.78 -13.53 17.71
CA ALA A 131 -2.89 -14.32 18.56
C ALA A 131 -1.47 -13.70 18.69
N PHE A 132 -1.09 -12.79 17.77
CA PHE A 132 0.23 -12.16 17.73
C PHE A 132 0.20 -10.67 18.14
N GLY A 133 -1.01 -10.10 18.32
CA GLY A 133 -1.17 -8.72 18.75
C GLY A 133 -2.16 -7.91 17.90
N ARG A 134 -1.83 -6.64 17.68
CA ARG A 134 -2.71 -5.74 16.90
C ARG A 134 -2.33 -5.72 15.42
N PRO A 135 -3.32 -5.56 14.51
CA PRO A 135 -4.76 -5.47 14.79
C PRO A 135 -5.35 -6.81 15.24
N SER A 136 -6.33 -6.73 16.15
CA SER A 136 -7.07 -7.89 16.66
C SER A 136 -8.57 -7.78 16.41
N ASN A 137 -9.06 -6.60 15.97
CA ASN A 137 -10.45 -6.44 15.55
C ASN A 137 -10.67 -7.13 14.20
N PRO A 138 -11.64 -8.05 14.07
CA PRO A 138 -11.96 -8.76 12.82
C PRO A 138 -12.23 -7.85 11.63
N ASP A 139 -12.72 -6.62 11.84
CA ASP A 139 -12.96 -5.67 10.76
C ASP A 139 -11.67 -5.27 10.02
N PHE A 140 -10.52 -5.38 10.67
CA PHE A 140 -9.20 -5.10 10.12
C PHE A 140 -8.40 -6.35 9.74
N LEU A 141 -9.05 -7.53 9.76
CA LEU A 141 -8.42 -8.81 9.42
C LEU A 141 -9.12 -9.42 8.20
N LEU A 142 -8.36 -9.70 7.16
CA LEU A 142 -8.88 -10.40 5.98
C LEU A 142 -9.27 -11.84 6.35
N GLN A 143 -10.41 -12.29 5.83
CA GLN A 143 -10.79 -13.70 5.88
C GLN A 143 -9.92 -14.52 4.92
N ASP A 144 -9.91 -15.85 5.10
CA ASP A 144 -9.13 -16.71 4.21
C ASP A 144 -9.51 -16.52 2.73
N GLY A 145 -8.50 -16.26 1.89
CA GLY A 145 -8.69 -16.02 0.46
C GLY A 145 -9.40 -14.72 0.09
N GLU A 146 -9.82 -13.90 1.05
CA GLU A 146 -10.67 -12.74 0.80
C GLU A 146 -10.06 -11.75 -0.20
N LEU A 147 -8.76 -11.47 -0.09
CA LEU A 147 -8.12 -10.50 -0.97
C LEU A 147 -8.15 -10.93 -2.43
N ALA A 148 -7.86 -12.21 -2.70
CA ALA A 148 -7.93 -12.77 -4.04
C ALA A 148 -9.36 -12.84 -4.58
N ALA A 149 -10.33 -13.22 -3.73
CA ALA A 149 -11.72 -13.34 -4.12
C ALA A 149 -12.41 -11.99 -4.43
N ARG A 150 -11.87 -10.88 -3.91
CA ARG A 150 -12.40 -9.54 -4.16
C ARG A 150 -11.75 -8.83 -5.35
N LEU A 151 -10.69 -9.40 -5.90
CA LEU A 151 -9.98 -8.82 -7.04
C LEU A 151 -10.88 -8.85 -8.28
N PRO A 152 -11.04 -7.75 -9.04
CA PRO A 152 -11.81 -7.76 -10.29
C PRO A 152 -11.25 -8.72 -11.34
N ASP A 153 -12.12 -9.22 -12.22
CA ASP A 153 -11.79 -10.22 -13.26
C ASP A 153 -10.75 -9.72 -14.29
N ASP A 154 -10.60 -8.40 -14.41
CA ASP A 154 -9.60 -7.77 -15.29
C ASP A 154 -8.18 -7.75 -14.69
N PHE A 155 -7.98 -8.41 -13.54
CA PHE A 155 -6.66 -8.59 -12.95
C PHE A 155 -6.16 -10.04 -13.09
N THR A 156 -4.85 -10.17 -13.28
CA THR A 156 -4.14 -11.46 -13.19
C THR A 156 -3.28 -11.45 -11.93
N ILE A 157 -3.50 -12.40 -11.04
CA ILE A 157 -2.67 -12.59 -9.84
C ILE A 157 -1.30 -13.10 -10.29
N LEU A 158 -0.25 -12.42 -9.86
CA LEU A 158 1.15 -12.76 -10.14
C LEU A 158 1.80 -13.48 -8.96
N ASP A 159 1.44 -13.09 -7.74
CA ASP A 159 1.92 -13.69 -6.49
C ASP A 159 0.83 -13.58 -5.43
N TYR A 160 0.67 -14.62 -4.62
CA TYR A 160 -0.28 -14.65 -3.52
C TYR A 160 0.28 -15.46 -2.37
N PHE A 161 0.13 -14.94 -1.17
CA PHE A 161 0.46 -15.64 0.06
C PHE A 161 -0.57 -15.36 1.14
N HIS A 162 -0.94 -16.40 1.88
CA HIS A 162 -1.69 -16.29 3.12
C HIS A 162 -1.02 -17.17 4.18
N GLY A 163 -0.66 -16.60 5.30
CA GLY A 163 -0.05 -17.39 6.36
C GLY A 163 0.75 -16.55 7.36
N LYS A 164 1.49 -17.28 8.20
CA LYS A 164 2.35 -16.70 9.22
C LYS A 164 3.64 -16.18 8.60
N ILE A 165 4.01 -14.97 9.00
CA ILE A 165 5.37 -14.42 8.84
C ILE A 165 6.02 -14.28 10.22
N ASP A 166 7.35 -14.34 10.28
CA ASP A 166 8.10 -14.13 11.52
C ASP A 166 8.80 -12.76 11.56
N GLN A 167 9.03 -12.15 10.40
CA GLN A 167 9.70 -10.86 10.28
C GLN A 167 8.77 -9.82 9.62
N PRO A 168 8.83 -8.54 10.05
CA PRO A 168 9.66 -7.94 11.11
C PRO A 168 9.23 -8.33 12.54
N LYS A 169 8.05 -8.93 12.67
CA LYS A 169 7.48 -9.54 13.89
C LYS A 169 6.48 -10.61 13.48
N PRO A 170 6.23 -11.62 14.34
CA PRO A 170 5.22 -12.63 14.04
C PRO A 170 3.86 -12.01 13.75
N ALA A 171 3.24 -12.42 12.64
CA ALA A 171 1.91 -11.99 12.22
C ALA A 171 1.26 -12.99 11.25
N ILE A 172 -0.06 -12.98 11.14
CA ILE A 172 -0.77 -13.63 10.04
C ILE A 172 -1.18 -12.55 9.04
N ILE A 173 -0.81 -12.75 7.79
CA ILE A 173 -1.04 -11.79 6.70
C ILE A 173 -1.59 -12.47 5.45
N GLN A 174 -2.26 -11.68 4.62
CA GLN A 174 -2.39 -11.96 3.19
C GLN A 174 -1.63 -10.90 2.41
N ARG A 175 -0.98 -11.33 1.33
CA ARG A 175 -0.36 -10.43 0.36
C ARG A 175 -0.63 -10.92 -1.05
N LEU A 176 -0.81 -9.99 -1.95
CA LEU A 176 -1.14 -10.24 -3.33
C LEU A 176 -0.45 -9.22 -4.23
N SER A 177 0.25 -9.71 -5.24
CA SER A 177 0.67 -8.91 -6.38
C SER A 177 -0.18 -9.29 -7.58
N ALA A 178 -0.73 -8.30 -8.27
CA ALA A 178 -1.57 -8.52 -9.43
C ALA A 178 -1.31 -7.47 -10.52
N LYS A 179 -1.54 -7.85 -11.77
CA LYS A 179 -1.46 -6.96 -12.93
C LYS A 179 -2.85 -6.76 -13.52
N ARG A 180 -3.24 -5.50 -13.72
CA ARG A 180 -4.47 -5.19 -14.45
C ARG A 180 -4.27 -5.40 -15.95
N GLN A 181 -5.16 -6.13 -16.58
CA GLN A 181 -5.10 -6.41 -18.02
C GLN A 181 -5.36 -5.14 -18.83
N ILE A 182 -4.77 -5.08 -20.02
CA ILE A 182 -5.10 -4.05 -21.00
C ILE A 182 -6.39 -4.51 -21.69
N GLY A 183 -7.45 -3.70 -21.63
CA GLY A 183 -8.69 -3.99 -22.33
C GLY A 183 -8.43 -4.17 -23.84
N LYS A 184 -9.15 -5.12 -24.43
CA LYS A 184 -9.13 -5.31 -25.89
C LYS A 184 -9.85 -4.19 -26.60
#